data_a2bf141fa036867eb46fba3ea8b009e3
#
_entry.id   a2bf141fa036867eb46fba3ea8b009e3
#
_cell.length_a   1.000
_cell.length_b   1.000
_cell.length_c   1.000
_cell.angle_alpha   90.00
_cell.angle_beta   90.00
_cell.angle_gamma   90.00
#
_symmetry.space_group_name_H-M   'P 1'
#
loop_
_entity.id
_entity.type
_entity.pdbx_description
1 polymer ?
#
loop_
_entity_poly.entity_id
_entity_poly.type
_entity_poly.pdbx_seq_one_letter_code
_entity_poly.pdbx_strand_id
1 'polypeptide(L)'
;ESRTRTVRIRGISTSIRMENFAWDILAKMAAEEGLTTNALIVQFHDEILRHRGDVQNFTSFLRVTCLRFLDRQCNNLELAIAATQEEMVEPQELVQTGLAQLDRLTSVTH
;
A
#
# COMPACT_ATOMS: atom_id res chain seq x y z
N GLU A 1 15.78 12.90 3.62
CA GLU A 1 15.14 11.80 2.93
C GLU A 1 14.70 10.67 3.83
N SER A 2 15.40 10.46 4.96
CA SER A 2 15.03 9.43 5.92
C SER A 2 14.84 10.05 7.29
N ARG A 3 13.95 9.44 8.07
CA ARG A 3 13.71 9.83 9.46
C ARG A 3 13.82 8.61 10.34
N THR A 4 14.30 8.84 11.56
CA THR A 4 14.25 7.83 12.61
C THR A 4 13.14 8.20 13.56
N ARG A 5 12.26 7.24 13.84
CA ARG A 5 11.18 7.42 14.81
C ARG A 5 11.23 6.33 15.84
N THR A 6 10.89 6.69 17.08
CA THR A 6 10.76 5.73 18.15
C THR A 6 9.34 5.19 18.15
N VAL A 7 9.21 3.87 18.02
CA VAL A 7 7.93 3.18 18.05
C VAL A 7 7.90 2.31 19.29
N ARG A 8 6.78 2.32 19.99
CA ARG A 8 6.61 1.50 21.18
C ARG A 8 5.95 0.20 20.79
N ILE A 9 6.69 -0.90 20.89
CA ILE A 9 6.23 -2.23 20.56
C ILE A 9 6.27 -3.09 21.81
N ARG A 10 5.10 -3.51 22.30
CA ARG A 10 4.97 -4.31 23.52
C ARG A 10 5.67 -3.69 24.72
N GLY A 11 5.57 -2.37 24.87
CA GLY A 11 6.18 -1.63 25.96
C GLY A 11 7.64 -1.34 25.79
N ILE A 12 8.26 -1.77 24.70
CA ILE A 12 9.67 -1.53 24.42
C ILE A 12 9.81 -0.45 23.34
N SER A 13 10.62 0.56 23.63
CA SER A 13 10.90 1.62 22.65
C SER A 13 11.89 1.09 21.62
N THR A 14 11.49 1.12 20.36
CA THR A 14 12.29 0.63 19.24
C THR A 14 12.50 1.78 18.26
N SER A 15 13.74 2.03 17.86
CA SER A 15 14.06 3.05 16.87
C SER A 15 14.04 2.43 15.48
N ILE A 16 13.25 3.02 14.60
CA ILE A 16 13.13 2.55 13.22
C ILE A 16 13.47 3.71 12.30
N ARG A 17 14.41 3.46 11.39
CA ARG A 17 14.80 4.44 10.39
C ARG A 17 14.29 4.02 9.03
N MET A 18 13.49 4.89 8.40
CA MET A 18 12.97 4.65 7.06
C MET A 18 12.93 5.96 6.28
N GLU A 19 12.84 5.83 4.99
CA GLU A 19 12.64 6.96 4.09
C GLU A 19 11.37 7.72 4.48
N ASN A 20 11.39 9.03 4.29
CA ASN A 20 10.25 9.88 4.64
C ASN A 20 8.97 9.42 3.95
N PHE A 21 9.06 9.03 2.68
CA PHE A 21 7.87 8.59 1.95
C PHE A 21 7.25 7.33 2.58
N ALA A 22 8.08 6.43 3.12
CA ALA A 22 7.57 5.22 3.77
C ALA A 22 6.78 5.57 5.03
N TRP A 23 7.28 6.50 5.84
CA TRP A 23 6.54 6.98 7.02
C TRP A 23 5.20 7.61 6.62
N ASP A 24 5.20 8.40 5.55
CA ASP A 24 3.99 9.05 5.06
C ASP A 24 2.95 8.03 4.58
N ILE A 25 3.41 6.96 3.90
CA ILE A 25 2.54 5.89 3.45
C ILE A 25 1.95 5.12 4.63
N LEU A 26 2.77 4.81 5.63
CA LEU A 26 2.28 4.14 6.84
C LEU A 26 1.22 4.98 7.56
N ALA A 27 1.42 6.29 7.61
CA ALA A 27 0.45 7.19 8.20
C ALA A 27 -0.89 7.16 7.44
N LYS A 28 -0.84 7.11 6.11
CA LYS A 28 -2.02 6.97 5.26
C LYS A 28 -2.75 5.68 5.53
N MET A 29 -2.01 4.57 5.56
CA MET A 29 -2.58 3.26 5.83
C MET A 29 -3.25 3.23 7.19
N ALA A 30 -2.58 3.78 8.20
CA ALA A 30 -3.12 3.84 9.55
C ALA A 30 -4.41 4.66 9.60
N ALA A 31 -4.43 5.80 8.92
CA ALA A 31 -5.61 6.66 8.88
C ALA A 31 -6.82 5.93 8.26
N GLU A 32 -6.59 5.14 7.21
CA GLU A 32 -7.66 4.37 6.58
C GLU A 32 -8.25 3.32 7.53
N GLU A 33 -7.45 2.82 8.46
CA GLU A 33 -7.89 1.83 9.44
C GLU A 33 -8.37 2.49 10.75
N GLY A 34 -8.32 3.81 10.83
CA GLY A 34 -8.67 4.52 12.06
C GLY A 34 -7.65 4.34 13.17
N LEU A 35 -6.38 4.10 12.81
CA LEU A 35 -5.31 3.84 13.76
C LEU A 35 -4.24 4.93 13.70
N THR A 36 -3.43 4.98 14.76
CA THR A 36 -2.18 5.75 14.70
C THR A 36 -1.13 4.93 13.96
N THR A 37 -0.09 5.60 13.46
CA THR A 37 1.02 4.91 12.81
C THR A 37 1.66 3.89 13.76
N ASN A 38 1.86 4.26 15.01
CA ASN A 38 2.44 3.35 16.00
C ASN A 38 1.56 2.09 16.18
N ALA A 39 0.26 2.28 16.29
CA ALA A 39 -0.67 1.16 16.46
C ALA A 39 -0.65 0.21 15.25
N LEU A 40 -0.57 0.77 14.04
CA LEU A 40 -0.47 -0.03 12.82
C LEU A 40 0.81 -0.85 12.80
N ILE A 41 1.92 -0.24 13.17
CA ILE A 41 3.22 -0.93 13.22
C ILE A 41 3.18 -2.06 14.24
N VAL A 42 2.56 -1.84 15.39
CA VAL A 42 2.40 -2.88 16.42
C VAL A 42 1.57 -4.05 15.88
N GLN A 43 0.50 -3.77 15.14
CA GLN A 43 -0.31 -4.83 14.52
C GLN A 43 0.52 -5.69 13.57
N PHE A 44 1.31 -5.06 12.70
CA PHE A 44 2.16 -5.80 11.78
C PHE A 44 3.18 -6.64 12.52
N HIS A 45 3.80 -6.09 13.55
CA HIS A 45 4.77 -6.82 14.36
C HIS A 45 4.13 -8.05 15.00
N ASP A 46 2.94 -7.89 15.58
CA ASP A 46 2.24 -8.98 16.24
C ASP A 46 1.82 -10.07 15.25
N GLU A 47 1.41 -9.69 14.06
CA GLU A 47 1.05 -10.66 13.01
C GLU A 47 2.25 -11.50 12.57
N ILE A 48 3.39 -10.85 12.34
CA ILE A 48 4.61 -11.57 11.95
C ILE A 48 5.02 -12.52 13.06
N LEU A 49 5.01 -12.04 14.30
CA LEU A 49 5.40 -12.85 15.45
C LEU A 49 4.51 -14.08 15.57
N ARG A 50 3.21 -13.92 15.33
CA ARG A 50 2.23 -15.00 15.41
C ARG A 50 2.44 -16.06 14.33
N HIS A 51 2.77 -15.63 13.12
CA HIS A 51 2.92 -16.53 11.98
C HIS A 51 4.29 -17.18 11.88
N ARG A 52 5.34 -16.46 12.28
CA ARG A 52 6.73 -16.92 12.13
C ARG A 52 7.42 -17.22 13.44
N GLY A 53 6.85 -16.79 14.56
CA GLY A 53 7.45 -16.94 15.88
C GLY A 53 8.64 -16.03 16.13
N ASP A 54 9.05 -15.24 15.13
CA ASP A 54 10.22 -14.38 15.19
C ASP A 54 10.04 -13.22 14.22
N VAL A 55 10.60 -12.06 14.56
CA VAL A 55 10.51 -10.86 13.72
C VAL A 55 11.91 -10.40 13.36
N GLN A 56 12.35 -10.79 12.15
CA GLN A 56 13.62 -10.35 11.60
C GLN A 56 13.38 -9.39 10.43
N ASN A 57 14.28 -8.44 10.25
CA ASN A 57 14.21 -7.48 9.15
C ASN A 57 12.86 -6.76 9.07
N PHE A 58 12.37 -6.33 10.22
CA PHE A 58 11.06 -5.70 10.32
C PHE A 58 10.98 -4.43 9.46
N THR A 59 12.05 -3.66 9.40
CA THR A 59 12.10 -2.46 8.55
C THR A 59 11.90 -2.80 7.08
N SER A 60 12.52 -3.88 6.60
CA SER A 60 12.32 -4.35 5.24
C SER A 60 10.87 -4.77 5.00
N PHE A 61 10.27 -5.45 5.97
CA PHE A 61 8.86 -5.81 5.89
C PHE A 61 7.97 -4.59 5.75
N LEU A 62 8.23 -3.55 6.54
CA LEU A 62 7.44 -2.31 6.48
C LEU A 62 7.58 -1.64 5.11
N ARG A 63 8.80 -1.62 4.54
CA ARG A 63 9.02 -1.06 3.20
C ARG A 63 8.24 -1.83 2.14
N VAL A 64 8.30 -3.14 2.17
CA VAL A 64 7.58 -3.98 1.21
C VAL A 64 6.08 -3.76 1.35
N THR A 65 5.58 -3.64 2.57
CA THR A 65 4.17 -3.36 2.82
C THR A 65 3.75 -2.02 2.22
N CYS A 66 4.60 -1.00 2.35
CA CYS A 66 4.35 0.32 1.74
C CYS A 66 4.30 0.21 0.22
N LEU A 67 5.22 -0.54 -0.40
CA LEU A 67 5.24 -0.73 -1.85
C LEU A 67 3.98 -1.43 -2.33
N ARG A 68 3.52 -2.44 -1.60
CA ARG A 68 2.28 -3.14 -1.94
C ARG A 68 1.07 -2.23 -1.85
N PHE A 69 1.05 -1.36 -0.85
CA PHE A 69 -0.03 -0.39 -0.70
C PHE A 69 -0.06 0.56 -1.90
N LEU A 70 1.09 1.09 -2.30
CA LEU A 70 1.20 1.97 -3.46
C LEU A 70 0.77 1.27 -4.74
N ASP A 71 1.17 0.03 -4.93
CA ASP A 71 0.80 -0.75 -6.10
C ASP A 71 -0.72 -0.89 -6.19
N ARG A 72 -1.38 -1.21 -5.09
CA ARG A 72 -2.85 -1.30 -5.06
C ARG A 72 -3.50 0.05 -5.37
N GLN A 73 -2.95 1.14 -4.84
CA GLN A 73 -3.48 2.47 -5.10
C GLN A 73 -3.36 2.84 -6.57
N CYS A 74 -2.23 2.53 -7.20
CA CYS A 74 -2.03 2.76 -8.63
C CYS A 74 -3.02 1.97 -9.47
N ASN A 75 -3.22 0.69 -9.16
CA ASN A 75 -4.17 -0.16 -9.87
C ASN A 75 -5.59 0.37 -9.73
N ASN A 76 -5.99 0.78 -8.54
CA ASN A 76 -7.31 1.34 -8.30
C ASN A 76 -7.52 2.63 -9.09
N LEU A 77 -6.50 3.48 -9.15
CA LEU A 77 -6.56 4.74 -9.90
C LEU A 77 -6.70 4.48 -11.39
N GLU A 78 -5.94 3.54 -11.93
CA GLU A 78 -6.01 3.17 -13.34
C GLU A 78 -7.41 2.67 -13.71
N LEU A 79 -8.01 1.84 -12.86
CA LEU A 79 -9.37 1.35 -13.07
C LEU A 79 -10.40 2.47 -13.02
N ALA A 80 -10.23 3.43 -12.10
CA ALA A 80 -11.12 4.57 -11.99
C ALA A 80 -11.03 5.46 -13.23
N ILE A 81 -9.82 5.70 -13.74
CA ILE A 81 -9.59 6.50 -14.94
C ILE A 81 -10.23 5.81 -16.14
N ALA A 82 -10.03 4.49 -16.29
CA ALA A 82 -10.62 3.73 -17.39
C ALA A 82 -12.14 3.80 -17.36
N ALA A 83 -12.75 3.66 -16.19
CA ALA A 83 -14.21 3.76 -16.06
C ALA A 83 -14.70 5.16 -16.44
N THR A 84 -13.99 6.20 -16.05
CA THR A 84 -14.36 7.57 -16.42
C THR A 84 -14.27 7.79 -17.91
N GLN A 85 -13.23 7.27 -18.56
CA GLN A 85 -13.07 7.38 -20.02
C GLN A 85 -14.19 6.66 -20.77
N GLU A 86 -14.60 5.49 -20.28
CA GLU A 86 -15.71 4.74 -20.89
C GLU A 86 -17.02 5.52 -20.84
N GLU A 87 -17.28 6.26 -19.78
CA GLU A 87 -18.46 7.10 -19.64
C GLU A 87 -18.49 8.28 -20.61
N MET A 88 -17.32 8.69 -21.11
CA MET A 88 -17.17 9.86 -21.95
C MET A 88 -17.15 9.59 -23.45
N VAL A 89 -17.20 8.33 -23.87
CA VAL A 89 -17.14 7.96 -25.30
C VAL A 89 -18.49 7.43 -25.78
N GLU A 90 -18.66 7.43 -27.13
CA GLU A 90 -19.86 6.90 -27.75
C GLU A 90 -19.98 5.39 -27.52
N PRO A 91 -21.19 4.84 -27.47
CA PRO A 91 -21.37 3.42 -27.16
C PRO A 91 -20.56 2.47 -28.03
N GLN A 92 -20.40 2.79 -29.32
CA GLN A 92 -19.63 1.95 -30.24
C GLN A 92 -18.13 2.02 -29.92
N GLU A 93 -17.62 3.20 -29.62
CA GLU A 93 -16.24 3.38 -29.20
C GLU A 93 -15.99 2.76 -27.83
N LEU A 94 -16.99 2.81 -26.96
CA LEU A 94 -16.92 2.24 -25.63
C LEU A 94 -16.60 0.74 -25.70
N VAL A 95 -17.29 0.00 -26.55
CA VAL A 95 -17.06 -1.44 -26.67
C VAL A 95 -15.65 -1.76 -27.14
N GLN A 96 -15.17 -1.07 -28.16
CA GLN A 96 -13.85 -1.34 -28.72
C GLN A 96 -12.73 -0.85 -27.80
N THR A 97 -12.86 0.37 -27.29
CA THR A 97 -11.83 0.97 -26.44
C THR A 97 -11.77 0.28 -25.09
N GLY A 98 -12.92 -0.05 -24.51
CA GLY A 98 -12.98 -0.72 -23.21
C GLY A 98 -12.33 -2.08 -23.24
N LEU A 99 -12.59 -2.87 -24.28
CA LEU A 99 -11.98 -4.19 -24.41
C LEU A 99 -10.47 -4.10 -24.60
N ALA A 100 -10.00 -3.16 -25.39
CA ALA A 100 -8.56 -2.95 -25.60
C ALA A 100 -7.86 -2.56 -24.30
N GLN A 101 -8.49 -1.70 -23.50
CA GLN A 101 -7.93 -1.27 -22.22
C GLN A 101 -7.91 -2.39 -21.20
N LEU A 102 -8.95 -3.20 -21.15
CA LEU A 102 -9.00 -4.35 -20.26
C LEU A 102 -7.90 -5.35 -20.58
N ASP A 103 -7.66 -5.61 -21.86
CA ASP A 103 -6.57 -6.48 -22.29
C ASP A 103 -5.22 -5.96 -21.84
N ARG A 104 -4.99 -4.66 -21.97
CA ARG A 104 -3.74 -4.04 -21.53
C ARG A 104 -3.55 -4.11 -20.01
N LEU A 105 -4.61 -3.85 -19.26
CA LEU A 105 -4.55 -3.91 -17.80
C LEU A 105 -4.28 -5.32 -17.31
N THR A 106 -4.92 -6.30 -17.96
CA THR A 106 -4.69 -7.71 -17.64
C THR A 106 -3.25 -8.11 -17.94
N SER A 107 -2.68 -7.64 -19.04
CA SER A 107 -1.27 -7.90 -19.39
C SER A 107 -0.30 -7.27 -18.38
N VAL A 108 -0.60 -6.08 -17.90
CA VAL A 108 0.26 -5.35 -16.97
C VAL A 108 0.26 -5.97 -15.58
N THR A 109 -0.87 -6.55 -15.16
CA THR A 109 -0.98 -7.15 -13.82
C THR A 109 -0.30 -8.51 -13.70
N HIS A 110 0.16 -9.06 -14.79
CA HIS A 110 0.94 -10.29 -14.79
C HIS A 110 2.43 -10.00 -14.76
#